data_ad34eeaf5de156cc4720c9d54ec000ed
#
_entry.id   ad34eeaf5de156cc4720c9d54ec000ed
#
_cell.length_a   1.000
_cell.length_b   1.000
_cell.length_c   1.000
_cell.angle_alpha   90.00
_cell.angle_beta   90.00
_cell.angle_gamma   90.00
#
_symmetry.space_group_name_H-M   'P 1'
#
loop_
_entity.id
_entity.type
_entity.pdbx_description
1 polymer ?
#
loop_
_entity_poly.entity_id
_entity_poly.type
_entity_poly.pdbx_seq_one_letter_code
_entity_poly.pdbx_strand_id
1 'polypeptide(L)'
;MSDQVKSLSQWHTERREQMRSSSETPQDPYIHIQPDEDGNSRFYIRQPVWRPASMAHSMAQTARYRGNADEFYSVAEHSVLVAALMREVVGGDPYEGILHDAAESILPDVSAPFKQLLPDLRYEEKLLDTSIRQHFKLPEHKTTECATADWLALFIEAAQIMPERGSDFVDPYNLRQKALKLREQEGWAIKCLPWREAKALWLDAFEYFGHV
;
A
#
# COMPACT_ATOMS: atom_id res chain seq x y z
N MET A 1 -12.05 -40.19 26.99
CA MET A 1 -12.58 -38.81 27.03
C MET A 1 -12.24 -38.19 25.71
N SER A 2 -13.22 -38.03 24.83
CA SER A 2 -12.98 -37.45 23.50
C SER A 2 -13.04 -35.93 23.62
N ASP A 3 -11.90 -35.26 23.50
CA ASP A 3 -11.86 -33.81 23.30
C ASP A 3 -12.53 -33.50 21.96
N GLN A 4 -13.75 -32.97 22.04
CA GLN A 4 -14.40 -32.43 20.84
C GLN A 4 -13.64 -31.20 20.37
N VAL A 5 -13.01 -31.32 19.22
CA VAL A 5 -12.41 -30.18 18.55
C VAL A 5 -13.52 -29.19 18.16
N LYS A 6 -13.56 -28.05 18.80
CA LYS A 6 -14.54 -26.99 18.51
C LYS A 6 -14.42 -26.54 17.04
N SER A 7 -15.56 -26.35 16.39
CA SER A 7 -15.54 -25.79 15.04
C SER A 7 -15.01 -24.35 15.04
N LEU A 8 -14.38 -23.94 13.95
CA LEU A 8 -13.87 -22.56 13.77
C LEU A 8 -14.97 -21.50 14.03
N SER A 9 -16.21 -21.78 13.65
CA SER A 9 -17.36 -20.90 13.88
C SER A 9 -17.71 -20.76 15.37
N GLN A 10 -17.65 -21.87 16.16
CA GLN A 10 -17.83 -21.84 17.61
C GLN A 10 -16.73 -21.07 18.31
N TRP A 11 -15.47 -21.25 17.89
CA TRP A 11 -14.32 -20.50 18.40
C TRP A 11 -14.46 -19.00 18.13
N HIS A 12 -14.88 -18.60 16.93
CA HIS A 12 -15.12 -17.19 16.59
C HIS A 12 -16.25 -16.56 17.40
N THR A 13 -17.33 -17.30 17.64
CA THR A 13 -18.47 -16.81 18.43
C THR A 13 -18.08 -16.61 19.89
N GLU A 14 -17.45 -17.60 20.51
CA GLU A 14 -16.97 -17.52 21.89
C GLU A 14 -15.94 -16.38 22.09
N ARG A 15 -15.05 -16.18 21.12
CA ARG A 15 -14.05 -15.09 21.18
C ARG A 15 -14.69 -13.72 21.07
N ARG A 16 -15.73 -13.56 20.22
CA ARG A 16 -16.51 -12.32 20.14
C ARG A 16 -17.29 -12.04 21.43
N GLU A 17 -17.82 -13.06 22.07
CA GLU A 17 -18.52 -12.94 23.36
C GLU A 17 -17.55 -12.61 24.50
N GLN A 18 -16.37 -13.22 24.55
CA GLN A 18 -15.30 -12.88 25.51
C GLN A 18 -14.83 -11.42 25.35
N MET A 19 -14.68 -10.95 24.11
CA MET A 19 -14.32 -9.54 23.84
C MET A 19 -15.43 -8.56 24.27
N ARG A 20 -16.70 -8.99 24.27
CA ARG A 20 -17.84 -8.17 24.72
C ARG A 20 -18.04 -8.19 26.25
N SER A 21 -17.58 -9.25 26.93
CA SER A 21 -17.76 -9.43 28.37
C SER A 21 -16.62 -8.87 29.22
N SER A 22 -15.48 -8.48 28.63
CA SER A 22 -14.42 -7.79 29.34
C SER A 22 -14.89 -6.37 29.63
N SER A 23 -15.06 -6.04 30.91
CA SER A 23 -15.43 -4.71 31.39
C SER A 23 -14.28 -3.67 31.25
N GLU A 24 -13.17 -4.04 30.66
CA GLU A 24 -12.13 -3.14 30.20
C GLU A 24 -12.56 -2.51 28.87
N THR A 25 -12.64 -1.18 28.82
CA THR A 25 -12.72 -0.46 27.55
C THR A 25 -11.62 -1.05 26.65
N PRO A 26 -11.96 -1.63 25.46
CA PRO A 26 -10.92 -2.17 24.60
C PRO A 26 -9.89 -1.09 24.36
N GLN A 27 -8.65 -1.30 24.79
CA GLN A 27 -7.58 -0.38 24.42
C GLN A 27 -7.58 -0.34 22.88
N ASP A 28 -7.53 0.87 22.33
CA ASP A 28 -7.45 1.04 20.89
C ASP A 28 -6.28 0.19 20.36
N PRO A 29 -6.52 -0.78 19.45
CA PRO A 29 -5.46 -1.65 18.97
C PRO A 29 -4.35 -0.81 18.33
N TYR A 30 -3.12 -1.15 18.63
CA TYR A 30 -1.95 -0.46 18.09
C TYR A 30 -0.93 -1.43 17.51
N ILE A 31 -0.12 -0.92 16.61
CA ILE A 31 1.07 -1.60 16.11
C ILE A 31 2.32 -0.80 16.48
N HIS A 32 3.47 -1.46 16.53
CA HIS A 32 4.75 -0.78 16.69
C HIS A 32 5.22 -0.24 15.34
N ILE A 33 5.62 1.03 15.34
CA ILE A 33 6.20 1.73 14.20
C ILE A 33 7.58 2.28 14.57
N GLN A 34 8.31 2.81 13.59
CA GLN A 34 9.54 3.56 13.90
C GLN A 34 9.21 4.74 14.79
N PRO A 35 10.00 4.98 15.88
CA PRO A 35 9.79 6.11 16.75
C PRO A 35 9.83 7.44 15.98
N ASP A 36 8.95 8.36 16.37
CA ASP A 36 9.02 9.75 15.94
C ASP A 36 10.08 10.54 16.74
N GLU A 37 10.16 11.85 16.49
CA GLU A 37 11.10 12.75 17.18
C GLU A 37 10.86 12.83 18.69
N ASP A 38 9.62 12.59 19.13
CA ASP A 38 9.23 12.55 20.54
C ASP A 38 9.38 11.14 21.16
N GLY A 39 9.87 10.16 20.39
CA GLY A 39 10.07 8.78 20.83
C GLY A 39 8.80 7.93 20.84
N ASN A 40 7.68 8.40 20.28
CA ASN A 40 6.46 7.60 20.18
C ASN A 40 6.63 6.53 19.10
N SER A 41 6.49 5.27 19.49
CA SER A 41 6.63 4.09 18.63
C SER A 41 5.34 3.29 18.45
N ARG A 42 4.19 3.90 18.76
CA ARG A 42 2.87 3.26 18.62
C ARG A 42 2.01 3.99 17.61
N PHE A 43 1.38 3.21 16.75
CA PHE A 43 0.34 3.69 15.85
C PHE A 43 -0.99 3.08 16.29
N TYR A 44 -1.92 3.92 16.73
CA TYR A 44 -3.25 3.51 17.15
C TYR A 44 -4.18 3.45 15.94
N ILE A 45 -4.76 2.28 15.67
CA ILE A 45 -5.49 2.01 14.42
C ILE A 45 -6.78 2.86 14.32
N ARG A 46 -7.44 3.14 15.45
CA ARG A 46 -8.68 3.93 15.48
C ARG A 46 -8.46 5.42 15.66
N GLN A 47 -7.24 5.82 16.01
CA GLN A 47 -6.84 7.22 16.18
C GLN A 47 -5.50 7.46 15.46
N PRO A 48 -5.46 7.30 14.12
CA PRO A 48 -4.23 7.32 13.38
C PRO A 48 -3.57 8.70 13.38
N VAL A 49 -2.28 8.73 13.66
CA VAL A 49 -1.41 9.89 13.47
C VAL A 49 -0.41 9.56 12.39
N TRP A 50 -0.62 10.11 11.21
CA TRP A 50 0.20 9.83 10.04
C TRP A 50 1.52 10.60 10.09
N ARG A 51 2.64 9.87 10.04
CA ARG A 51 4.00 10.39 10.11
C ARG A 51 4.76 9.99 8.85
N PRO A 52 5.07 10.92 7.93
CA PRO A 52 5.71 10.59 6.64
C PRO A 52 6.98 9.76 6.79
N ALA A 53 7.83 10.07 7.79
CA ALA A 53 9.07 9.33 8.03
C ALA A 53 8.85 7.86 8.41
N SER A 54 7.80 7.57 9.21
CA SER A 54 7.41 6.20 9.59
C SER A 54 6.75 5.46 8.42
N MET A 55 5.90 6.16 7.67
CA MET A 55 5.26 5.62 6.47
C MET A 55 6.31 5.23 5.43
N ALA A 56 7.22 6.14 5.09
CA ALA A 56 8.33 5.88 4.18
C ALA A 56 9.20 4.70 4.62
N HIS A 57 9.47 4.57 5.93
CA HIS A 57 10.27 3.47 6.47
C HIS A 57 9.58 2.12 6.27
N SER A 58 8.30 2.03 6.59
CA SER A 58 7.52 0.80 6.44
C SER A 58 7.34 0.44 4.97
N MET A 59 6.87 1.38 4.14
CA MET A 59 6.65 1.15 2.71
C MET A 59 7.92 0.77 1.96
N ALA A 60 9.08 1.32 2.35
CA ALA A 60 10.38 0.97 1.74
C ALA A 60 10.84 -0.46 2.07
N GLN A 61 10.35 -1.05 3.15
CA GLN A 61 10.64 -2.44 3.53
C GLN A 61 9.53 -3.43 3.17
N THR A 62 8.37 -2.93 2.74
CA THR A 62 7.27 -3.77 2.25
C THR A 62 7.55 -4.17 0.81
N ALA A 63 7.76 -5.47 0.59
CA ALA A 63 8.00 -6.02 -0.74
C ALA A 63 6.69 -6.12 -1.52
N ARG A 64 6.62 -5.50 -2.70
CA ARG A 64 5.54 -5.76 -3.66
C ARG A 64 5.58 -7.19 -4.15
N TYR A 65 4.49 -7.67 -4.68
CA TYR A 65 4.33 -9.06 -5.13
C TYR A 65 4.65 -10.08 -4.04
N ARG A 66 4.61 -9.68 -2.75
CA ARG A 66 4.95 -10.53 -1.58
C ARG A 66 6.33 -11.18 -1.70
N GLY A 67 7.27 -10.51 -2.34
CA GLY A 67 8.63 -11.01 -2.58
C GLY A 67 8.72 -12.12 -3.64
N ASN A 68 7.71 -12.28 -4.51
CA ASN A 68 7.74 -13.25 -5.62
C ASN A 68 8.26 -12.65 -6.94
N ALA A 69 8.78 -11.43 -6.91
CA ALA A 69 9.49 -10.84 -8.02
C ALA A 69 10.95 -11.35 -8.07
N ASP A 70 11.61 -11.24 -9.22
CA ASP A 70 13.01 -11.63 -9.41
C ASP A 70 13.98 -10.78 -8.57
N GLU A 71 13.57 -9.55 -8.24
CA GLU A 71 14.33 -8.56 -7.45
C GLU A 71 13.45 -8.02 -6.33
N PHE A 72 14.06 -7.58 -5.22
CA PHE A 72 13.31 -6.85 -4.20
C PHE A 72 12.84 -5.52 -4.77
N TYR A 73 11.54 -5.28 -4.70
CA TYR A 73 10.92 -4.04 -5.14
C TYR A 73 9.91 -3.58 -4.09
N SER A 74 10.04 -2.34 -3.65
CA SER A 74 9.27 -1.82 -2.51
C SER A 74 8.00 -1.09 -2.92
N VAL A 75 7.02 -1.05 -2.00
CA VAL A 75 5.83 -0.19 -2.12
C VAL A 75 6.23 1.30 -2.21
N ALA A 76 7.30 1.72 -1.53
CA ALA A 76 7.78 3.10 -1.60
C ALA A 76 8.24 3.47 -3.02
N GLU A 77 9.05 2.61 -3.67
CA GLU A 77 9.50 2.87 -5.04
C GLU A 77 8.35 2.86 -6.04
N HIS A 78 7.39 1.94 -5.87
CA HIS A 78 6.16 1.92 -6.64
C HIS A 78 5.39 3.23 -6.55
N SER A 79 5.16 3.75 -5.35
CA SER A 79 4.42 4.99 -5.15
C SER A 79 5.09 6.18 -5.84
N VAL A 80 6.42 6.22 -5.85
CA VAL A 80 7.19 7.24 -6.61
C VAL A 80 6.99 7.07 -8.11
N LEU A 81 7.00 5.85 -8.62
CA LEU A 81 6.73 5.58 -10.04
C LEU A 81 5.31 6.03 -10.43
N VAL A 82 4.31 5.72 -9.62
CA VAL A 82 2.92 6.15 -9.85
C VAL A 82 2.82 7.68 -9.89
N ALA A 83 3.42 8.38 -8.92
CA ALA A 83 3.44 9.84 -8.89
C ALA A 83 4.12 10.44 -10.14
N ALA A 84 5.24 9.88 -10.57
CA ALA A 84 5.93 10.31 -11.76
C ALA A 84 5.09 10.08 -13.03
N LEU A 85 4.41 8.94 -13.14
CA LEU A 85 3.48 8.66 -14.24
C LEU A 85 2.27 9.61 -14.25
N MET A 86 1.74 9.96 -13.08
CA MET A 86 0.69 10.97 -12.99
C MET A 86 1.18 12.32 -13.50
N ARG A 87 2.36 12.74 -13.07
CA ARG A 87 2.92 14.03 -13.48
C ARG A 87 3.22 14.13 -14.98
N GLU A 88 3.86 13.10 -15.55
CA GLU A 88 4.46 13.21 -16.89
C GLU A 88 3.61 12.56 -18.00
N VAL A 89 2.71 11.60 -17.67
CA VAL A 89 2.07 10.73 -18.67
C VAL A 89 0.55 10.79 -18.63
N VAL A 90 -0.03 10.76 -17.45
CA VAL A 90 -1.48 10.61 -17.27
C VAL A 90 -2.15 11.96 -16.99
N GLY A 91 -1.50 12.81 -16.21
CA GLY A 91 -2.06 13.99 -15.57
C GLY A 91 -2.56 13.69 -14.16
N GLY A 92 -3.14 14.69 -13.51
CA GLY A 92 -3.62 14.60 -12.14
C GLY A 92 -2.59 15.08 -11.11
N ASP A 93 -2.92 14.92 -9.83
CA ASP A 93 -2.08 15.36 -8.73
C ASP A 93 -1.07 14.26 -8.34
N PRO A 94 0.25 14.44 -8.58
CA PRO A 94 1.25 13.43 -8.22
C PRO A 94 1.36 13.20 -6.70
N TYR A 95 0.89 14.12 -5.86
CA TYR A 95 0.84 13.93 -4.42
C TYR A 95 -0.14 12.80 -4.03
N GLU A 96 -1.25 12.67 -4.76
CA GLU A 96 -2.12 11.49 -4.61
C GLU A 96 -1.37 10.20 -4.98
N GLY A 97 -0.55 10.24 -6.04
CA GLY A 97 0.24 9.08 -6.47
C GLY A 97 1.25 8.61 -5.41
N ILE A 98 1.90 9.52 -4.69
CA ILE A 98 2.82 9.18 -3.58
C ILE A 98 2.06 8.50 -2.43
N LEU A 99 0.82 8.86 -2.20
CA LEU A 99 0.04 8.46 -1.02
C LEU A 99 -0.99 7.36 -1.30
N HIS A 100 -1.17 6.94 -2.55
CA HIS A 100 -2.28 6.06 -2.94
C HIS A 100 -2.28 4.69 -2.25
N ASP A 101 -1.10 4.16 -1.93
CA ASP A 101 -0.88 2.89 -1.22
C ASP A 101 -0.35 3.12 0.21
N ALA A 102 -0.48 4.33 0.77
CA ALA A 102 0.07 4.68 2.07
C ALA A 102 -0.55 3.88 3.24
N ALA A 103 -1.73 3.30 3.08
CA ALA A 103 -2.32 2.35 4.03
C ALA A 103 -1.44 1.10 4.22
N GLU A 104 -0.63 0.73 3.22
CA GLU A 104 0.31 -0.40 3.29
C GLU A 104 1.53 -0.12 4.20
N SER A 105 1.68 1.11 4.68
CA SER A 105 2.62 1.40 5.77
C SER A 105 2.20 0.75 7.09
N ILE A 106 0.93 0.38 7.23
CA ILE A 106 0.30 -0.16 8.44
C ILE A 106 -0.25 -1.56 8.19
N LEU A 107 -0.90 -1.79 7.05
CA LEU A 107 -1.39 -3.09 6.62
C LEU A 107 -0.38 -3.75 5.67
N PRO A 108 -0.30 -5.09 5.66
CA PRO A 108 0.54 -5.76 4.68
C PRO A 108 0.01 -5.57 3.25
N ASP A 109 0.90 -5.54 2.27
CA ASP A 109 0.52 -5.67 0.85
C ASP A 109 -0.12 -7.05 0.62
N VAL A 110 -1.42 -7.06 0.43
CA VAL A 110 -2.21 -8.26 0.16
C VAL A 110 -2.71 -8.22 -1.28
N SER A 111 -2.35 -9.24 -2.06
CA SER A 111 -2.74 -9.30 -3.47
C SER A 111 -4.26 -9.25 -3.67
N ALA A 112 -4.71 -8.58 -4.73
CA ALA A 112 -6.12 -8.36 -5.04
C ALA A 112 -7.00 -9.63 -5.00
N PRO A 113 -6.57 -10.81 -5.49
CA PRO A 113 -7.36 -12.04 -5.36
C PRO A 113 -7.58 -12.47 -3.90
N PHE A 114 -6.58 -12.26 -3.03
CA PHE A 114 -6.70 -12.57 -1.61
C PHE A 114 -7.57 -11.55 -0.87
N LYS A 115 -7.46 -10.26 -1.21
CA LYS A 115 -8.32 -9.20 -0.62
C LYS A 115 -9.80 -9.49 -0.85
N GLN A 116 -10.18 -10.13 -1.97
CA GLN A 116 -11.57 -10.50 -2.24
C GLN A 116 -12.13 -11.52 -1.24
N LEU A 117 -11.28 -12.35 -0.64
CA LEU A 117 -11.66 -13.37 0.34
C LEU A 117 -11.69 -12.83 1.78
N LEU A 118 -11.23 -11.60 2.01
CA LEU A 118 -11.02 -10.98 3.32
C LEU A 118 -11.81 -9.66 3.44
N PRO A 119 -13.14 -9.72 3.58
CA PRO A 119 -13.98 -8.51 3.62
C PRO A 119 -13.65 -7.58 4.80
N ASP A 120 -13.28 -8.15 5.95
CA ASP A 120 -12.91 -7.36 7.13
C ASP A 120 -11.60 -6.59 6.89
N LEU A 121 -10.62 -7.19 6.22
CA LEU A 121 -9.38 -6.50 5.85
C LEU A 121 -9.66 -5.35 4.88
N ARG A 122 -10.51 -5.56 3.87
CA ARG A 122 -10.90 -4.49 2.93
C ARG A 122 -11.60 -3.34 3.62
N TYR A 123 -12.41 -3.64 4.64
CA TYR A 123 -13.06 -2.61 5.44
C TYR A 123 -12.04 -1.77 6.22
N GLU A 124 -11.09 -2.40 6.90
CA GLU A 124 -10.04 -1.72 7.65
C GLU A 124 -9.11 -0.92 6.73
N GLU A 125 -8.72 -1.47 5.58
CA GLU A 125 -7.95 -0.76 4.56
C GLU A 125 -8.66 0.51 4.09
N LYS A 126 -9.96 0.43 3.83
CA LYS A 126 -10.77 1.58 3.43
C LYS A 126 -10.84 2.65 4.52
N LEU A 127 -10.93 2.27 5.80
CA LEU A 127 -10.91 3.23 6.90
C LEU A 127 -9.58 3.97 6.99
N LEU A 128 -8.47 3.24 6.84
CA LEU A 128 -7.12 3.83 6.84
C LEU A 128 -6.92 4.75 5.63
N ASP A 129 -7.30 4.32 4.42
CA ASP A 129 -7.23 5.15 3.21
C ASP A 129 -8.06 6.43 3.38
N THR A 130 -9.28 6.33 3.91
CA THR A 130 -10.11 7.51 4.20
C THR A 130 -9.42 8.47 5.18
N SER A 131 -8.79 7.95 6.23
CA SER A 131 -8.04 8.75 7.20
C SER A 131 -6.82 9.44 6.57
N ILE A 132 -6.07 8.72 5.71
CA ILE A 132 -4.94 9.27 4.94
C ILE A 132 -5.42 10.42 4.06
N ARG A 133 -6.47 10.19 3.26
CA ARG A 133 -7.01 11.19 2.35
C ARG A 133 -7.46 12.46 3.08
N GLN A 134 -8.13 12.30 4.21
CA GLN A 134 -8.53 13.44 5.04
C GLN A 134 -7.33 14.19 5.62
N HIS A 135 -6.34 13.46 6.16
CA HIS A 135 -5.17 14.05 6.79
C HIS A 135 -4.32 14.85 5.78
N PHE A 136 -4.09 14.29 4.60
CA PHE A 136 -3.27 14.89 3.55
C PHE A 136 -4.08 15.70 2.53
N LYS A 137 -5.38 15.92 2.76
CA LYS A 137 -6.29 16.73 1.92
C LYS A 137 -6.38 16.24 0.47
N LEU A 138 -6.32 14.94 0.28
CA LEU A 138 -6.51 14.30 -1.02
C LEU A 138 -8.00 14.25 -1.39
N PRO A 139 -8.36 13.99 -2.66
CA PRO A 139 -9.72 13.67 -3.07
C PRO A 139 -10.31 12.53 -2.24
N GLU A 140 -11.61 12.57 -1.95
CA GLU A 140 -12.30 11.57 -1.12
C GLU A 140 -12.14 10.13 -1.64
N HIS A 141 -12.01 9.98 -2.96
CA HIS A 141 -11.83 8.69 -3.62
C HIS A 141 -10.61 8.73 -4.54
N LYS A 142 -10.00 7.57 -4.78
CA LYS A 142 -8.90 7.41 -5.75
C LYS A 142 -9.37 7.91 -7.12
N THR A 143 -8.64 8.87 -7.68
CA THR A 143 -8.97 9.45 -8.98
C THR A 143 -8.74 8.46 -10.12
N THR A 144 -9.39 8.70 -11.26
CA THR A 144 -9.18 7.90 -12.48
C THR A 144 -7.74 7.99 -12.96
N GLU A 145 -7.13 9.16 -12.82
CA GLU A 145 -5.74 9.44 -13.17
C GLU A 145 -4.78 8.60 -12.31
N CYS A 146 -4.99 8.60 -10.99
CA CYS A 146 -4.20 7.80 -10.06
C CYS A 146 -4.38 6.29 -10.36
N ALA A 147 -5.60 5.82 -10.55
CA ALA A 147 -5.86 4.42 -10.91
C ALA A 147 -5.20 4.03 -12.25
N THR A 148 -5.22 4.92 -13.23
CA THR A 148 -4.58 4.69 -14.54
C THR A 148 -3.06 4.62 -14.40
N ALA A 149 -2.45 5.53 -13.62
CA ALA A 149 -1.01 5.55 -13.38
C ALA A 149 -0.56 4.28 -12.64
N ASP A 150 -1.31 3.83 -11.64
CA ASP A 150 -1.05 2.61 -10.89
C ASP A 150 -1.07 1.35 -11.79
N TRP A 151 -2.06 1.24 -12.70
CA TRP A 151 -2.09 0.17 -13.70
C TRP A 151 -0.93 0.24 -14.70
N LEU A 152 -0.51 1.43 -15.13
CA LEU A 152 0.67 1.58 -15.98
C LEU A 152 1.93 1.15 -15.23
N ALA A 153 2.09 1.55 -13.98
CA ALA A 153 3.19 1.14 -13.12
C ALA A 153 3.24 -0.39 -12.98
N LEU A 154 2.10 -1.04 -12.69
CA LEU A 154 2.00 -2.50 -12.60
C LEU A 154 2.58 -3.20 -13.84
N PHE A 155 2.24 -2.74 -15.05
CA PHE A 155 2.72 -3.37 -16.29
C PHE A 155 4.19 -3.05 -16.59
N ILE A 156 4.69 -1.86 -16.24
CA ILE A 156 6.12 -1.50 -16.35
C ILE A 156 6.95 -2.41 -15.43
N GLU A 157 6.52 -2.54 -14.17
CA GLU A 157 7.15 -3.39 -13.16
C GLU A 157 7.15 -4.86 -13.58
N ALA A 158 5.96 -5.38 -13.92
CA ALA A 158 5.80 -6.78 -14.28
C ALA A 158 6.65 -7.16 -15.49
N ALA A 159 6.74 -6.29 -16.49
CA ALA A 159 7.60 -6.51 -17.66
C ALA A 159 9.09 -6.56 -17.33
N GLN A 160 9.50 -6.04 -16.17
CA GLN A 160 10.91 -6.01 -15.76
C GLN A 160 11.26 -7.13 -14.77
N ILE A 161 10.45 -7.35 -13.74
CA ILE A 161 10.81 -8.17 -12.57
C ILE A 161 9.88 -9.35 -12.29
N MET A 162 8.78 -9.51 -13.03
CA MET A 162 7.91 -10.65 -12.79
C MET A 162 8.23 -11.84 -13.70
N PRO A 163 8.04 -13.09 -13.21
CA PRO A 163 8.09 -14.27 -14.06
C PRO A 163 7.19 -14.08 -15.30
N GLU A 164 7.62 -14.61 -16.43
CA GLU A 164 6.90 -14.47 -17.72
C GLU A 164 6.52 -13.03 -18.08
N ARG A 165 7.20 -12.05 -17.47
CA ARG A 165 6.98 -10.60 -17.67
C ARG A 165 5.52 -10.18 -17.42
N GLY A 166 4.84 -10.87 -16.51
CA GLY A 166 3.44 -10.59 -16.16
C GLY A 166 2.46 -10.77 -17.32
N SER A 167 2.77 -11.67 -18.26
CA SER A 167 1.94 -11.91 -19.45
C SER A 167 0.53 -12.39 -19.11
N ASP A 168 0.35 -13.04 -17.98
CA ASP A 168 -0.90 -13.57 -17.43
C ASP A 168 -1.71 -12.53 -16.64
N PHE A 169 -1.17 -11.33 -16.38
CA PHE A 169 -1.88 -10.29 -15.66
C PHE A 169 -3.09 -9.82 -16.46
N VAL A 170 -4.23 -9.69 -15.79
CA VAL A 170 -5.44 -9.14 -16.39
C VAL A 170 -5.22 -7.66 -16.75
N ASP A 171 -5.68 -7.26 -17.92
CA ASP A 171 -5.59 -5.87 -18.42
C ASP A 171 -6.99 -5.33 -18.75
N PRO A 172 -7.78 -4.93 -17.74
CA PRO A 172 -9.16 -4.51 -17.93
C PRO A 172 -9.29 -3.17 -18.65
N TYR A 173 -8.22 -2.40 -18.75
CA TYR A 173 -8.21 -1.05 -19.32
C TYR A 173 -7.39 -0.94 -20.61
N ASN A 174 -6.86 -2.04 -21.12
CA ASN A 174 -5.98 -2.09 -22.31
C ASN A 174 -4.75 -1.18 -22.19
N LEU A 175 -4.14 -1.11 -21.01
CA LEU A 175 -3.00 -0.24 -20.71
C LEU A 175 -1.63 -0.90 -20.91
N ARG A 176 -1.56 -2.23 -20.99
CA ARG A 176 -0.30 -2.99 -21.14
C ARG A 176 0.53 -2.49 -22.33
N GLN A 177 -0.07 -2.33 -23.49
CA GLN A 177 0.67 -1.89 -24.69
C GLN A 177 1.23 -0.48 -24.52
N LYS A 178 0.50 0.41 -23.85
CA LYS A 178 0.99 1.76 -23.51
C LYS A 178 2.16 1.68 -22.54
N ALA A 179 2.07 0.86 -21.49
CA ALA A 179 3.13 0.66 -20.51
C ALA A 179 4.43 0.11 -21.13
N LEU A 180 4.31 -0.91 -22.01
CA LEU A 180 5.46 -1.45 -22.73
C LEU A 180 6.12 -0.41 -23.64
N LYS A 181 5.33 0.42 -24.31
CA LYS A 181 5.84 1.54 -25.10
C LYS A 181 6.61 2.55 -24.26
N LEU A 182 6.05 2.98 -23.12
CA LEU A 182 6.71 3.88 -22.18
C LEU A 182 8.06 3.30 -21.75
N ARG A 183 8.10 2.03 -21.39
CA ARG A 183 9.31 1.34 -20.96
C ARG A 183 10.36 1.28 -22.09
N GLU A 184 9.99 0.84 -23.28
CA GLU A 184 10.92 0.55 -24.38
C GLU A 184 11.39 1.80 -25.12
N GLN A 185 10.51 2.78 -25.30
CA GLN A 185 10.78 3.97 -26.15
C GLN A 185 11.09 5.22 -25.34
N GLU A 186 10.58 5.33 -24.12
CA GLU A 186 10.71 6.52 -23.28
C GLU A 186 11.58 6.28 -22.04
N GLY A 187 12.08 5.04 -21.85
CA GLY A 187 13.03 4.71 -20.80
C GLY A 187 12.44 4.59 -19.39
N TRP A 188 11.10 4.42 -19.27
CA TRP A 188 10.46 4.18 -17.98
C TRP A 188 10.86 2.80 -17.44
N ALA A 189 11.64 2.80 -16.36
CA ALA A 189 12.14 1.58 -15.74
C ALA A 189 12.24 1.76 -14.21
N ILE A 190 12.07 0.64 -13.49
CA ILE A 190 12.28 0.58 -12.05
C ILE A 190 13.75 0.24 -11.76
N LYS A 191 14.24 0.62 -10.58
CA LYS A 191 15.64 0.44 -10.18
C LYS A 191 15.84 -0.66 -9.17
N CYS A 192 14.77 -1.14 -8.50
CA CYS A 192 14.84 -2.12 -7.42
C CYS A 192 15.79 -1.67 -6.30
N LEU A 193 15.52 -0.48 -5.78
CA LEU A 193 16.39 0.21 -4.83
C LEU A 193 16.48 -0.51 -3.49
N PRO A 194 17.65 -0.52 -2.86
CA PRO A 194 17.75 -0.88 -1.44
C PRO A 194 16.80 -0.03 -0.59
N TRP A 195 16.23 -0.62 0.46
CA TRP A 195 15.15 0.04 1.22
C TRP A 195 15.49 1.45 1.76
N ARG A 196 16.79 1.70 2.10
CA ARG A 196 17.22 3.04 2.57
C ARG A 196 17.14 4.08 1.47
N GLU A 197 17.48 3.71 0.25
CA GLU A 197 17.40 4.56 -0.92
C GLU A 197 15.94 4.77 -1.35
N ALA A 198 15.14 3.71 -1.34
CA ALA A 198 13.69 3.79 -1.60
C ALA A 198 12.98 4.69 -0.58
N LYS A 199 13.36 4.60 0.73
CA LYS A 199 12.87 5.50 1.78
C LYS A 199 13.21 6.95 1.49
N ALA A 200 14.46 7.25 1.17
CA ALA A 200 14.92 8.61 0.88
C ALA A 200 14.19 9.16 -0.36
N LEU A 201 14.12 8.37 -1.44
CA LEU A 201 13.43 8.75 -2.65
C LEU A 201 11.95 9.08 -2.41
N TRP A 202 11.26 8.27 -1.59
CA TRP A 202 9.86 8.51 -1.25
C TRP A 202 9.68 9.81 -0.45
N LEU A 203 10.56 10.08 0.52
CA LEU A 203 10.50 11.32 1.33
C LEU A 203 10.78 12.56 0.47
N ASP A 204 11.78 12.50 -0.40
CA ASP A 204 12.08 13.58 -1.32
C ASP A 204 10.89 13.87 -2.26
N ALA A 205 10.26 12.83 -2.79
CA ALA A 205 9.08 12.95 -3.64
C ALA A 205 7.86 13.47 -2.85
N PHE A 206 7.66 13.00 -1.62
CA PHE A 206 6.59 13.46 -0.73
C PHE A 206 6.70 14.96 -0.45
N GLU A 207 7.90 15.45 -0.11
CA GLU A 207 8.14 16.87 0.10
C GLU A 207 7.95 17.66 -1.18
N TYR A 208 8.54 17.19 -2.29
CA TYR A 208 8.49 17.89 -3.57
C TYR A 208 7.06 18.08 -4.09
N PHE A 209 6.22 17.04 -4.05
CA PHE A 209 4.84 17.09 -4.55
C PHE A 209 3.86 17.69 -3.54
N GLY A 210 4.14 17.64 -2.24
CA GLY A 210 3.28 18.19 -1.20
C GLY A 210 3.29 19.72 -1.08
N HIS A 211 4.21 20.40 -1.77
CA HIS A 211 4.36 21.87 -1.74
C HIS A 211 3.97 22.57 -3.04
N VAL A 212 3.37 21.85 -4.00
CA VAL A 212 2.95 22.41 -5.31
C VAL A 212 1.51 22.94 -5.27
#